data_f6ca952bcecf53a067baa3e0ced383c4
#
_entry.id   f6ca952bcecf53a067baa3e0ced383c4
#
_cell.length_a   1.000
_cell.length_b   1.000
_cell.length_c   1.000
_cell.angle_alpha   90.00
_cell.angle_beta   90.00
_cell.angle_gamma   90.00
#
_symmetry.space_group_name_H-M   'P 1'
#
loop_
_entity.id
_entity.type
_entity.pdbx_description
1 polymer ?
#
loop_
_entity_poly.entity_id
_entity_poly.type
_entity_poly.pdbx_seq_one_letter_code
_entity_poly.pdbx_strand_id
1 'polypeptide(L)'
;MNIFLKSAGKQEGTSCVSNMVQLVDFFYLSGQTGLGESIQEQTITAINKVIDVLSNYGLQLHHVVKFTVYLKNIEDKEAFLNTFKNFVDEPFPACTIVEVSNLADNATVCIEGLGVNTLRHEEQMQQSSCSHDCSSCGGGCH
;
A
#
# COMPACT_ATOMS: atom_id res chain seq x y z
N MET A 1 -15.54 -13.02 16.95
CA MET A 1 -14.95 -11.88 16.18
C MET A 1 -13.59 -11.55 16.74
N ASN A 2 -12.62 -11.36 15.89
CA ASN A 2 -11.28 -10.97 16.32
C ASN A 2 -11.27 -9.47 16.62
N ILE A 3 -10.99 -9.10 17.87
CA ILE A 3 -10.99 -7.70 18.29
C ILE A 3 -9.82 -6.88 17.68
N PHE A 4 -8.82 -7.55 17.14
CA PHE A 4 -7.68 -6.90 16.50
C PHE A 4 -7.88 -6.65 15.01
N LEU A 5 -9.01 -7.10 14.45
CA LEU A 5 -9.32 -6.94 13.04
C LEU A 5 -9.98 -5.58 12.79
N LYS A 6 -9.40 -4.83 11.87
CA LYS A 6 -9.97 -3.56 11.38
C LYS A 6 -10.10 -3.64 9.87
N SER A 7 -11.17 -3.09 9.34
CA SER A 7 -11.38 -3.05 7.89
C SER A 7 -11.68 -1.64 7.41
N ALA A 8 -11.22 -1.32 6.23
CA ALA A 8 -11.42 -0.02 5.59
C ALA A 8 -12.43 -0.17 4.46
N GLY A 9 -13.64 0.31 4.70
CA GLY A 9 -14.69 0.41 3.71
C GLY A 9 -15.06 -0.90 3.04
N LYS A 10 -16.06 -0.83 2.20
CA LYS A 10 -16.44 -1.95 1.34
C LYS A 10 -15.83 -1.74 -0.03
N GLN A 11 -15.43 -2.81 -0.67
CA GLN A 11 -15.00 -2.74 -2.05
C GLN A 11 -16.19 -2.36 -2.92
N GLU A 12 -15.98 -1.44 -3.84
CA GLU A 12 -17.03 -0.95 -4.73
C GLU A 12 -17.64 -2.09 -5.52
N GLY A 13 -18.96 -2.08 -5.63
CA GLY A 13 -19.69 -3.13 -6.34
C GLY A 13 -19.89 -4.42 -5.56
N THR A 14 -19.41 -4.51 -4.31
CA THR A 14 -19.61 -5.67 -3.45
C THR A 14 -20.23 -5.30 -2.12
N SER A 15 -20.90 -6.25 -1.48
CA SER A 15 -21.46 -6.04 -0.15
C SER A 15 -20.72 -6.81 0.95
N CYS A 16 -19.71 -7.59 0.59
CA CYS A 16 -19.07 -8.53 1.50
C CYS A 16 -17.53 -8.49 1.47
N VAL A 17 -16.94 -7.53 0.75
CA VAL A 17 -15.49 -7.43 0.62
C VAL A 17 -15.01 -6.07 1.12
N SER A 18 -14.04 -6.06 2.00
CA SER A 18 -13.39 -4.84 2.47
C SER A 18 -12.23 -4.45 1.55
N ASN A 19 -11.97 -3.16 1.42
CA ASN A 19 -10.82 -2.68 0.66
C ASN A 19 -9.49 -3.01 1.36
N MET A 20 -9.49 -3.00 2.68
CA MET A 20 -8.31 -3.33 3.47
C MET A 20 -8.74 -3.95 4.79
N VAL A 21 -7.94 -4.90 5.27
CA VAL A 21 -8.08 -5.50 6.58
C VAL A 21 -6.77 -5.35 7.32
N GLN A 22 -6.82 -4.88 8.56
CA GLN A 22 -5.66 -4.84 9.45
C GLN A 22 -5.86 -5.83 10.58
N LEU A 23 -4.87 -6.69 10.79
CA LEU A 23 -4.82 -7.64 11.90
C LEU A 23 -3.58 -7.34 12.72
N VAL A 24 -3.77 -6.83 13.94
CA VAL A 24 -2.70 -6.29 14.78
C VAL A 24 -1.99 -5.15 14.02
N ASP A 25 -0.76 -5.33 13.58
CA ASP A 25 -0.02 -4.33 12.81
C ASP A 25 0.07 -4.66 11.32
N PHE A 26 -0.30 -5.88 10.92
CA PHE A 26 -0.27 -6.29 9.52
C PHE A 26 -1.55 -5.87 8.81
N PHE A 27 -1.41 -5.39 7.57
CA PHE A 27 -2.59 -5.08 6.77
C PHE A 27 -2.53 -5.76 5.41
N TYR A 28 -3.72 -6.01 4.89
CA TYR A 28 -3.92 -6.70 3.62
C TYR A 28 -4.84 -5.85 2.76
N LEU A 29 -4.36 -5.47 1.58
CA LEU A 29 -5.13 -4.68 0.63
C LEU A 29 -5.79 -5.60 -0.38
N SER A 30 -7.09 -5.44 -0.57
CA SER A 30 -7.80 -6.08 -1.68
C SER A 30 -7.30 -5.52 -3.01
N GLY A 31 -7.38 -6.32 -4.05
CA GLY A 31 -6.97 -5.89 -5.37
C GLY A 31 -7.75 -4.67 -5.85
N GLN A 32 -7.01 -3.68 -6.34
CA GLN A 32 -7.58 -2.47 -6.93
C GLN A 32 -7.33 -2.49 -8.42
N THR A 33 -8.41 -2.46 -9.19
CA THR A 33 -8.34 -2.49 -10.65
C THR A 33 -8.14 -1.09 -11.21
N GLY A 34 -7.40 -1.01 -12.32
CA GLY A 34 -7.19 0.26 -13.01
C GLY A 34 -8.39 0.63 -13.90
N LEU A 35 -8.46 1.90 -14.23
CA LEU A 35 -9.43 2.47 -15.17
C LEU A 35 -8.67 3.31 -16.19
N GLY A 36 -9.07 3.24 -17.44
CA GLY A 36 -8.46 4.01 -18.51
C GLY A 36 -8.23 3.18 -19.76
N GLU A 37 -7.75 3.83 -20.80
CA GLU A 37 -7.53 3.19 -22.09
C GLU A 37 -6.12 2.61 -22.24
N SER A 38 -5.14 3.22 -21.57
CA SER A 38 -3.75 2.77 -21.64
C SER A 38 -3.32 2.07 -20.36
N ILE A 39 -2.26 1.28 -20.46
CA ILE A 39 -1.67 0.61 -19.30
C ILE A 39 -1.16 1.64 -18.29
N GLN A 40 -0.64 2.78 -18.77
CA GLN A 40 -0.16 3.86 -17.92
C GLN A 40 -1.32 4.46 -17.11
N GLU A 41 -2.43 4.79 -17.77
CA GLU A 41 -3.62 5.34 -17.09
C GLU A 41 -4.17 4.35 -16.07
N GLN A 42 -4.28 3.08 -16.43
CA GLN A 42 -4.79 2.06 -15.53
C GLN A 42 -3.87 1.83 -14.35
N THR A 43 -2.55 1.87 -14.56
CA THR A 43 -1.59 1.75 -13.48
C THR A 43 -1.73 2.90 -12.49
N ILE A 44 -1.81 4.12 -12.99
CA ILE A 44 -1.97 5.33 -12.15
C ILE A 44 -3.26 5.26 -11.35
N THR A 45 -4.38 4.92 -11.98
CA THR A 45 -5.66 4.85 -11.28
C THR A 45 -5.68 3.74 -10.25
N ALA A 46 -5.09 2.58 -10.53
CA ALA A 46 -5.00 1.48 -9.57
C ALA A 46 -4.17 1.89 -8.35
N ILE A 47 -3.00 2.50 -8.57
CA ILE A 47 -2.14 2.97 -7.47
C ILE A 47 -2.85 4.05 -6.64
N ASN A 48 -3.52 4.99 -7.28
CA ASN A 48 -4.27 6.04 -6.56
C ASN A 48 -5.38 5.44 -5.71
N LYS A 49 -6.05 4.39 -6.17
CA LYS A 49 -7.04 3.68 -5.34
C LYS A 49 -6.38 3.05 -4.13
N VAL A 50 -5.21 2.45 -4.29
CA VAL A 50 -4.44 1.89 -3.17
C VAL A 50 -4.09 2.99 -2.17
N ILE A 51 -3.60 4.12 -2.65
CA ILE A 51 -3.24 5.28 -1.81
C ILE A 51 -4.47 5.78 -1.03
N ASP A 52 -5.62 5.88 -1.68
CA ASP A 52 -6.87 6.33 -1.05
C ASP A 52 -7.30 5.39 0.08
N VAL A 53 -7.22 4.08 -0.16
CA VAL A 53 -7.55 3.09 0.87
C VAL A 53 -6.60 3.23 2.06
N LEU A 54 -5.31 3.34 1.82
CA LEU A 54 -4.29 3.51 2.88
C LEU A 54 -4.52 4.77 3.69
N SER A 55 -4.90 5.87 3.03
CA SER A 55 -5.10 7.16 3.68
C SER A 55 -6.19 7.14 4.75
N ASN A 56 -7.16 6.24 4.64
CA ASN A 56 -8.21 6.08 5.66
C ASN A 56 -7.66 5.68 7.03
N TYR A 57 -6.44 5.13 7.07
CA TYR A 57 -5.77 4.75 8.31
C TYR A 57 -4.51 5.58 8.57
N GLY A 58 -4.32 6.67 7.84
CA GLY A 58 -3.12 7.49 7.96
C GLY A 58 -1.88 6.81 7.41
N LEU A 59 -2.04 5.77 6.62
CA LEU A 59 -0.93 5.01 6.03
C LEU A 59 -0.57 5.60 4.67
N GLN A 60 0.67 5.38 4.28
CA GLN A 60 1.21 5.80 3.00
C GLN A 60 1.69 4.57 2.22
N LEU A 61 2.00 4.79 0.95
CA LEU A 61 2.39 3.70 0.06
C LEU A 61 3.65 2.97 0.56
N HIS A 62 4.56 3.68 1.20
CA HIS A 62 5.79 3.08 1.74
C HIS A 62 5.56 2.08 2.88
N HIS A 63 4.37 2.05 3.46
CA HIS A 63 4.02 1.04 4.46
C HIS A 63 3.71 -0.33 3.83
N VAL A 64 3.48 -0.37 2.52
CA VAL A 64 3.27 -1.63 1.80
C VAL A 64 4.64 -2.28 1.56
N VAL A 65 4.80 -3.51 2.03
CA VAL A 65 6.07 -4.23 1.91
C VAL A 65 6.09 -5.19 0.73
N LYS A 66 4.91 -5.60 0.25
CA LYS A 66 4.78 -6.53 -0.87
C LYS A 66 3.60 -6.14 -1.74
N PHE A 67 3.84 -6.02 -3.02
CA PHE A 67 2.79 -5.88 -4.03
C PHE A 67 2.69 -7.15 -4.85
N THR A 68 1.48 -7.53 -5.21
CA THR A 68 1.21 -8.52 -6.24
C THR A 68 0.40 -7.82 -7.33
N VAL A 69 0.88 -7.91 -8.55
CA VAL A 69 0.31 -7.23 -9.69
C VAL A 69 -0.18 -8.26 -10.68
N TYR A 70 -1.44 -8.14 -11.07
CA TYR A 70 -2.07 -8.99 -12.06
C TYR A 70 -2.24 -8.19 -13.35
N LEU A 71 -1.65 -8.68 -14.43
CA LEU A 71 -1.75 -8.05 -15.75
C LEU A 71 -2.56 -8.97 -16.67
N LYS A 72 -3.40 -8.38 -17.48
CA LYS A 72 -4.09 -9.12 -18.53
C LYS A 72 -3.13 -9.55 -19.63
N ASN A 73 -2.05 -8.80 -19.83
CA ASN A 73 -1.02 -9.09 -20.83
C ASN A 73 0.36 -8.86 -20.19
N ILE A 74 1.17 -9.91 -20.11
CA ILE A 74 2.51 -9.83 -19.49
C ILE A 74 3.46 -8.92 -20.27
N GLU A 75 3.18 -8.67 -21.54
CA GLU A 75 3.98 -7.73 -22.34
C GLU A 75 3.87 -6.29 -21.81
N ASP A 76 2.85 -5.99 -21.02
CA ASP A 76 2.68 -4.68 -20.37
C ASP A 76 3.57 -4.49 -19.13
N LYS A 77 4.35 -5.50 -18.75
CA LYS A 77 5.17 -5.46 -17.53
C LYS A 77 6.12 -4.26 -17.50
N GLU A 78 6.83 -4.00 -18.57
CA GLU A 78 7.80 -2.89 -18.62
C GLU A 78 7.08 -1.54 -18.54
N ALA A 79 5.97 -1.39 -19.26
CA ALA A 79 5.17 -0.16 -19.20
C ALA A 79 4.59 0.06 -17.80
N PHE A 80 4.13 -1.02 -17.16
CA PHE A 80 3.67 -0.97 -15.77
C PHE A 80 4.80 -0.49 -14.84
N LEU A 81 5.98 -1.11 -14.91
CA LEU A 81 7.10 -0.77 -14.04
C LEU A 81 7.61 0.65 -14.27
N ASN A 82 7.60 1.12 -15.52
CA ASN A 82 7.98 2.49 -15.84
C ASN A 82 7.06 3.53 -15.21
N THR A 83 5.79 3.21 -15.03
CA THR A 83 4.84 4.08 -14.34
C THR A 83 4.94 3.89 -12.83
N PHE A 84 5.02 2.66 -12.37
CA PHE A 84 5.05 2.30 -10.95
C PHE A 84 6.25 2.91 -10.23
N LYS A 85 7.41 2.97 -10.88
CA LYS A 85 8.64 3.53 -10.29
C LYS A 85 8.49 4.98 -9.83
N ASN A 86 7.53 5.71 -10.38
CA ASN A 86 7.29 7.11 -10.00
C ASN A 86 6.57 7.24 -8.66
N PHE A 87 6.05 6.14 -8.12
CA PHE A 87 5.28 6.11 -6.87
C PHE A 87 6.03 5.50 -5.70
N VAL A 88 7.12 4.79 -5.94
CA VAL A 88 7.87 4.09 -4.91
C VAL A 88 9.31 4.57 -4.82
N ASP A 89 9.86 4.54 -3.61
CA ASP A 89 11.23 4.96 -3.30
C ASP A 89 11.98 3.83 -2.60
N GLU A 90 13.29 3.98 -2.50
CA GLU A 90 14.10 3.05 -1.72
C GLU A 90 13.82 3.21 -0.21
N PRO A 91 13.77 2.13 0.55
CA PRO A 91 13.89 0.73 0.12
C PRO A 91 12.63 0.29 -0.63
N PHE A 92 12.85 -0.32 -1.80
CA PHE A 92 11.74 -0.73 -2.66
C PHE A 92 10.96 -1.91 -2.06
N PRO A 93 9.65 -1.96 -2.27
CA PRO A 93 8.85 -3.10 -1.85
C PRO A 93 9.15 -4.33 -2.70
N ALA A 94 8.86 -5.50 -2.14
CA ALA A 94 8.83 -6.71 -2.96
C ALA A 94 7.64 -6.63 -3.93
N CYS A 95 7.78 -7.21 -5.10
CA CYS A 95 6.73 -7.18 -6.11
C CYS A 95 6.76 -8.45 -6.95
N THR A 96 5.60 -9.05 -7.16
CA THR A 96 5.41 -10.17 -8.09
C THR A 96 4.41 -9.74 -9.14
N ILE A 97 4.74 -9.97 -10.40
CA ILE A 97 3.87 -9.62 -11.53
C ILE A 97 3.54 -10.89 -12.29
N VAL A 98 2.25 -11.14 -12.48
CA VAL A 98 1.76 -12.33 -13.17
C VAL A 98 0.71 -11.94 -14.20
N GLU A 99 0.62 -12.75 -15.27
CA GLU A 99 -0.45 -12.62 -16.25
C GLU A 99 -1.65 -13.45 -15.81
N VAL A 100 -2.84 -12.90 -16.00
CA VAL A 100 -4.09 -13.61 -15.75
C VAL A 100 -4.95 -13.57 -17.01
N SER A 101 -5.86 -14.53 -17.13
CA SER A 101 -6.70 -14.63 -18.33
C SER A 101 -7.73 -13.50 -18.40
N ASN A 102 -8.17 -12.97 -17.26
CA ASN A 102 -9.12 -11.85 -17.25
C ASN A 102 -9.13 -11.19 -15.87
N LEU A 103 -9.60 -9.97 -15.82
CA LEU A 103 -9.77 -9.18 -14.60
C LEU A 103 -11.18 -8.59 -14.56
N ALA A 104 -11.66 -8.30 -13.35
CA ALA A 104 -12.94 -7.64 -13.16
C ALA A 104 -12.93 -6.25 -13.83
N ASP A 105 -14.10 -5.77 -14.22
CA ASP A 105 -14.33 -4.43 -14.77
C ASP A 105 -13.53 -4.14 -16.05
N ASN A 106 -13.24 -5.18 -16.82
CA ASN A 106 -12.43 -5.08 -18.05
C ASN A 106 -11.06 -4.43 -17.81
N ALA A 107 -10.55 -4.52 -16.61
CA ALA A 107 -9.26 -3.95 -16.27
C ALA A 107 -8.11 -4.72 -16.94
N THR A 108 -7.02 -4.01 -17.19
CA THR A 108 -5.77 -4.60 -17.67
C THR A 108 -4.72 -4.74 -16.57
N VAL A 109 -4.95 -4.08 -15.42
CA VAL A 109 -4.07 -4.18 -14.27
C VAL A 109 -4.90 -4.22 -12.99
N CYS A 110 -4.43 -5.04 -12.04
CA CYS A 110 -4.98 -5.09 -10.68
C CYS A 110 -3.80 -5.17 -9.72
N ILE A 111 -3.83 -4.36 -8.66
CA ILE A 111 -2.75 -4.27 -7.68
C ILE A 111 -3.31 -4.63 -6.31
N GLU A 112 -2.71 -5.63 -5.66
CA GLU A 112 -2.97 -5.94 -4.26
C GLU A 112 -1.66 -5.85 -3.48
N GLY A 113 -1.77 -5.77 -2.16
CA GLY A 113 -0.57 -5.67 -1.35
C GLY A 113 -0.79 -6.07 0.09
N LEU A 114 0.32 -6.23 0.77
CA LEU A 114 0.33 -6.41 2.21
C LEU A 114 1.44 -5.57 2.81
N GLY A 115 1.26 -5.16 4.03
CA GLY A 115 2.23 -4.30 4.68
C GLY A 115 2.11 -4.32 6.20
N VAL A 116 2.80 -3.39 6.81
CA VAL A 116 2.85 -3.25 8.27
C VAL A 116 2.54 -1.80 8.63
N ASN A 117 1.59 -1.63 9.53
CA ASN A 117 1.30 -0.33 10.11
C ASN A 117 2.35 -0.04 11.19
N THR A 118 3.35 0.74 10.84
CA THR A 118 4.46 1.08 11.73
C THR A 118 4.27 2.41 12.45
N LEU A 119 3.10 3.05 12.33
CA LEU A 119 2.86 4.39 12.88
C LEU A 119 3.13 4.46 14.39
N ARG A 120 2.73 3.43 15.12
CA ARG A 120 2.97 3.34 16.56
C ARG A 120 4.46 3.34 16.89
N HIS A 121 5.26 2.62 16.09
CA HIS A 121 6.72 2.55 16.27
C HIS A 121 7.39 3.86 15.86
N GLU A 122 6.90 4.48 14.82
CA GLU A 122 7.40 5.78 14.34
C GLU A 122 7.23 6.86 15.41
N GLU A 123 6.07 6.89 16.07
CA GLU A 123 5.81 7.81 17.20
C GLU A 123 6.77 7.55 18.36
N GLN A 124 7.01 6.30 18.71
CA GLN A 124 7.94 5.93 19.78
C GLN A 124 9.36 6.37 19.46
N MET A 125 9.80 6.21 18.24
CA MET A 125 11.12 6.64 17.80
C MET A 125 11.28 8.16 17.89
N GLN A 126 10.26 8.92 17.50
CA GLN A 126 10.27 10.37 17.62
C GLN A 126 10.36 10.82 19.09
N GLN A 127 9.59 10.20 19.95
CA GLN A 127 9.63 10.49 21.40
C GLN A 127 10.98 10.15 22.00
N SER A 128 11.56 9.04 21.62
CA SER A 128 12.90 8.63 22.09
C SER A 128 13.95 9.63 21.64
N SER A 129 13.88 10.09 20.43
CA SER A 129 14.79 11.10 19.90
C SER A 129 14.72 12.40 20.69
N CYS A 130 13.53 12.89 20.95
CA CYS A 130 13.33 14.09 21.74
C CYS A 130 13.84 13.93 23.17
N SER A 131 13.58 12.80 23.80
CA SER A 131 14.04 12.50 25.15
C SER A 131 15.57 12.45 25.21
N HIS A 132 16.18 11.87 24.20
CA HIS A 132 17.63 11.77 24.12
C HIS A 132 18.26 13.15 23.96
N ASP A 133 17.73 13.98 23.09
CA ASP A 133 18.23 15.34 22.91
C ASP A 133 18.13 16.17 24.18
N CYS A 134 17.01 16.10 24.87
CA CYS A 134 16.81 16.78 26.15
C CYS A 134 17.78 16.26 27.20
N SER A 135 18.01 14.97 27.27
CA SER A 135 18.94 14.36 28.21
C SER A 135 20.38 14.79 27.95
N SER A 136 20.78 14.82 26.68
CA SER A 136 22.15 15.23 26.34
C SER A 136 22.37 16.71 26.64
N CYS A 137 21.40 17.57 26.42
CA CYS A 137 21.47 18.98 26.78
C CYS A 137 21.63 19.14 28.31
N GLY A 138 20.88 18.41 29.08
CA GLY A 138 20.95 18.45 30.52
C GLY A 138 22.29 17.92 31.05
N GLY A 139 22.79 16.85 30.50
CA GLY A 139 24.05 16.25 30.90
C GLY A 139 25.26 17.06 30.53
N GLY A 140 25.19 17.80 29.44
CA GLY A 140 26.30 18.62 28.96
C GLY A 140 26.61 19.86 29.80
N CYS A 141 25.74 20.20 30.72
CA CYS A 141 25.89 21.39 31.55
C CYS A 141 26.80 21.17 32.80
N HIS A 142 27.37 20.04 32.91
CA HIS A 142 28.20 19.68 34.06
C HIS A 142 29.58 19.27 33.66
#